data_29d83bd51d82f6f617d5d77abc211db4
#
_entry.id   29d83bd51d82f6f617d5d77abc211db4
#
_cell.length_a   1.000
_cell.length_b   1.000
_cell.length_c   1.000
_cell.angle_alpha   90.00
_cell.angle_beta   90.00
_cell.angle_gamma   90.00
#
_symmetry.space_group_name_H-M   'P 1'
#
loop_
_entity.id
_entity.type
_entity.pdbx_description
1 polymer ?
#
loop_
_entity_poly.entity_id
_entity_poly.type
_entity_poly.pdbx_seq_one_letter_code
_entity_poly.pdbx_strand_id
1 'polypeptide(L)'
;MNRDLQPPPQPLAALARDALFVAFAAVATVQALRLRVGDRYLVPTGSMEPVLHGDPAHGDVVYVDKLADGAARRRHDLVVVAHPAEPGQLMVKRIAARGDDPDACWLDVRQGDLWLGPDAQRLQREQKDPLAARGMRATWAQAPGSPAAQQRLDLRACAPGTFALAGGAAVEVARTALRPAARQARRLRDGSPLPDFAIGAARPVDASCIDATGAALRVGADVAVQDVGMALAFARLRGDLLLSVETRGETLTWHVQPAAAAVTLWRDGVDVQRWPLPAPRGLVEFGLLDDRAFLVCDGRRDALVAHARDPAWNPPPGALPNGPRALVWAAVAGDDAALDLAYVEVFRDAFAWRDPILGMPGQAGGWPRHVPAGQWFLLGDSAFDSHDSRHFGPVPAASFVGVPRGVLGPWSRARWVGP
;
A
#
# COMPACT_ATOMS: atom_id res chain seq x y z
N MET A 1 28.08 71.35 17.65
CA MET A 1 27.54 71.24 16.27
C MET A 1 28.16 70.03 15.61
N ASN A 2 27.54 68.89 15.80
CA ASN A 2 27.90 67.64 15.07
C ASN A 2 27.26 67.72 13.68
N ARG A 3 28.06 67.81 12.65
CA ARG A 3 27.63 67.59 11.29
C ARG A 3 27.53 66.04 11.08
N ASP A 4 26.33 65.53 10.96
CA ASP A 4 26.09 64.16 10.49
C ASP A 4 26.73 64.02 9.11
N LEU A 5 27.87 63.35 9.05
CA LEU A 5 28.48 62.91 7.82
C LEU A 5 27.65 61.76 7.23
N GLN A 6 26.68 62.11 6.39
CA GLN A 6 26.04 61.09 5.54
C GLN A 6 27.11 60.53 4.60
N PRO A 7 27.22 59.21 4.51
CA PRO A 7 28.17 58.59 3.57
C PRO A 7 27.79 58.99 2.14
N PRO A 8 28.78 59.22 1.26
CA PRO A 8 28.50 59.59 -0.11
C PRO A 8 27.68 58.52 -0.82
N PRO A 9 26.78 58.90 -1.75
CA PRO A 9 25.95 57.94 -2.48
C PRO A 9 26.89 56.98 -3.25
N GLN A 10 26.63 55.69 -3.11
CA GLN A 10 27.41 54.66 -3.82
C GLN A 10 27.16 54.78 -5.32
N PRO A 11 28.18 54.68 -6.18
CA PRO A 11 28.00 54.75 -7.64
C PRO A 11 27.13 53.58 -8.10
N LEU A 12 26.21 53.81 -9.02
CA LEU A 12 25.27 52.82 -9.58
C LEU A 12 25.97 51.51 -9.99
N ALA A 13 27.20 51.58 -10.49
CA ALA A 13 28.00 50.41 -10.84
C ALA A 13 28.38 49.54 -9.63
N ALA A 14 28.59 50.13 -8.45
CA ALA A 14 28.87 49.38 -7.23
C ALA A 14 27.62 48.68 -6.74
N LEU A 15 26.46 49.33 -6.75
CA LEU A 15 25.17 48.72 -6.39
C LEU A 15 24.81 47.59 -7.35
N ALA A 16 25.02 47.72 -8.66
CA ALA A 16 24.77 46.67 -9.63
C ALA A 16 25.70 45.44 -9.40
N ARG A 17 26.99 45.69 -9.13
CA ARG A 17 27.95 44.62 -8.80
C ARG A 17 27.54 43.87 -7.55
N ASP A 18 27.15 44.57 -6.50
CA ASP A 18 26.78 43.94 -5.23
C ASP A 18 25.45 43.17 -5.35
N ALA A 19 24.51 43.67 -6.11
CA ALA A 19 23.28 42.96 -6.45
C ALA A 19 23.56 41.67 -7.24
N LEU A 20 24.47 41.72 -8.24
CA LEU A 20 24.90 40.54 -8.99
C LEU A 20 25.60 39.50 -8.08
N PHE A 21 26.45 39.95 -7.16
CA PHE A 21 27.13 39.07 -6.21
C PHE A 21 26.14 38.40 -5.29
N VAL A 22 25.17 39.12 -4.74
CA VAL A 22 24.10 38.57 -3.89
C VAL A 22 23.26 37.55 -4.67
N ALA A 23 22.86 37.87 -5.90
CA ALA A 23 22.12 36.96 -6.76
C ALA A 23 22.92 35.68 -7.05
N PHE A 24 24.21 35.80 -7.39
CA PHE A 24 25.08 34.66 -7.62
C PHE A 24 25.25 33.81 -6.35
N ALA A 25 25.49 34.42 -5.19
CA ALA A 25 25.59 33.73 -3.92
C ALA A 25 24.31 33.01 -3.57
N ALA A 26 23.14 33.62 -3.78
CA ALA A 26 21.85 32.98 -3.55
C ALA A 26 21.65 31.78 -4.47
N VAL A 27 21.93 31.88 -5.76
CA VAL A 27 21.85 30.76 -6.70
C VAL A 27 22.82 29.64 -6.31
N ALA A 28 24.08 29.99 -6.01
CA ALA A 28 25.07 29.01 -5.57
C ALA A 28 24.65 28.29 -4.29
N THR A 29 24.07 29.00 -3.32
CA THR A 29 23.53 28.41 -2.08
C THR A 29 22.39 27.48 -2.38
N VAL A 30 21.41 27.88 -3.19
CA VAL A 30 20.30 27.03 -3.60
C VAL A 30 20.79 25.76 -4.29
N GLN A 31 21.75 25.87 -5.21
CA GLN A 31 22.32 24.72 -5.90
C GLN A 31 23.07 23.78 -4.92
N ALA A 32 23.82 24.33 -3.98
CA ALA A 32 24.51 23.55 -2.96
C ALA A 32 23.52 22.79 -2.07
N LEU A 33 22.41 23.44 -1.67
CA LEU A 33 21.34 22.79 -0.93
C LEU A 33 20.67 21.65 -1.72
N ARG A 34 20.37 21.90 -3.00
CA ARG A 34 19.79 20.88 -3.89
C ARG A 34 20.72 19.68 -4.07
N LEU A 35 22.02 19.92 -4.18
CA LEU A 35 23.00 18.85 -4.36
C LEU A 35 23.23 18.02 -3.10
N ARG A 36 23.17 18.63 -1.91
CA ARG A 36 23.59 18.00 -0.65
C ARG A 36 22.48 17.68 0.32
N VAL A 37 21.43 18.51 0.39
CA VAL A 37 20.38 18.39 1.40
C VAL A 37 19.15 17.68 0.85
N GLY A 38 18.65 18.12 -0.29
CA GLY A 38 17.49 17.52 -0.91
C GLY A 38 17.06 18.23 -2.16
N ASP A 39 16.36 17.52 -3.02
CA ASP A 39 15.85 18.03 -4.29
C ASP A 39 14.50 17.41 -4.64
N ARG A 40 13.85 17.94 -5.64
CA ARG A 40 12.60 17.43 -6.18
C ARG A 40 12.84 16.76 -7.52
N TYR A 41 12.20 15.61 -7.71
CA TYR A 41 12.30 14.82 -8.93
C TYR A 41 10.91 14.45 -9.45
N LEU A 42 10.72 14.56 -10.76
CA LEU A 42 9.54 14.03 -11.44
C LEU A 42 9.68 12.52 -11.54
N VAL A 43 8.60 11.79 -11.28
CA VAL A 43 8.51 10.33 -11.50
C VAL A 43 7.98 10.10 -12.92
N PRO A 44 8.84 9.68 -13.88
CA PRO A 44 8.44 9.64 -15.29
C PRO A 44 7.79 8.34 -15.72
N THR A 45 7.84 7.28 -14.90
CA THR A 45 7.39 5.94 -15.26
C THR A 45 6.49 5.32 -14.19
N GLY A 46 5.57 4.45 -14.60
CA GLY A 46 4.61 3.76 -13.71
C GLY A 46 5.22 2.64 -12.85
N SER A 47 6.55 2.50 -12.80
CA SER A 47 7.20 1.37 -12.09
C SER A 47 6.93 1.33 -10.58
N MET A 48 6.47 2.43 -10.00
CA MET A 48 6.09 2.55 -8.59
C MET A 48 4.59 2.73 -8.37
N GLU A 49 3.78 2.49 -9.39
CA GLU A 49 2.33 2.44 -9.23
C GLU A 49 1.90 1.28 -8.30
N PRO A 50 0.89 1.50 -7.47
CA PRO A 50 0.07 2.70 -7.32
C PRO A 50 0.61 3.71 -6.30
N VAL A 51 1.75 3.44 -5.67
CA VAL A 51 2.28 4.28 -4.58
C VAL A 51 2.77 5.63 -5.08
N LEU A 52 3.44 5.67 -6.23
CA LEU A 52 3.82 6.91 -6.91
C LEU A 52 3.31 6.87 -8.35
N HIS A 53 2.62 7.92 -8.75
CA HIS A 53 2.13 8.04 -10.11
C HIS A 53 3.26 8.43 -11.06
N GLY A 54 3.45 7.62 -12.10
CA GLY A 54 4.48 7.83 -13.11
C GLY A 54 3.92 8.28 -14.44
N ASP A 55 4.31 9.48 -14.87
CA ASP A 55 4.00 10.04 -16.19
C ASP A 55 5.08 11.06 -16.59
N PRO A 56 5.57 11.06 -17.84
CA PRO A 56 6.62 11.97 -18.27
C PRO A 56 6.27 13.45 -18.16
N ALA A 57 5.00 13.81 -18.20
CA ALA A 57 4.53 15.21 -18.14
C ALA A 57 3.77 15.54 -16.84
N HIS A 58 3.05 14.56 -16.28
CA HIS A 58 2.08 14.77 -15.19
C HIS A 58 2.32 13.85 -13.98
N GLY A 59 3.46 13.17 -13.94
CA GLY A 59 3.86 12.29 -12.84
C GLY A 59 3.97 13.03 -11.50
N ASP A 60 4.11 12.26 -10.43
CA ASP A 60 4.35 12.80 -9.11
C ASP A 60 5.70 13.53 -9.05
N VAL A 61 5.71 14.70 -8.43
CA VAL A 61 6.95 15.41 -8.09
C VAL A 61 7.30 15.08 -6.65
N VAL A 62 8.37 14.34 -6.45
CA VAL A 62 8.77 13.80 -5.16
C VAL A 62 9.92 14.59 -4.57
N TYR A 63 9.82 14.98 -3.30
CA TYR A 63 10.95 15.51 -2.54
C TYR A 63 11.81 14.37 -2.02
N VAL A 64 13.11 14.42 -2.30
CA VAL A 64 14.11 13.43 -1.90
C VAL A 64 15.07 14.05 -0.89
N ASP A 65 15.09 13.45 0.31
CA ASP A 65 16.00 13.79 1.38
C ASP A 65 17.35 13.09 1.15
N LYS A 66 18.38 13.85 0.85
CA LYS A 66 19.74 13.34 0.57
C LYS A 66 20.61 13.26 1.82
N LEU A 67 20.16 13.78 2.96
CA LEU A 67 20.85 13.67 4.24
C LEU A 67 20.51 12.36 4.97
N ALA A 68 19.52 11.61 4.47
CA ALA A 68 19.13 10.36 5.04
C ALA A 68 20.28 9.33 4.96
N ASP A 69 20.51 8.63 6.05
CA ASP A 69 21.53 7.57 6.12
C ASP A 69 21.07 6.32 5.36
N GLY A 70 21.81 5.94 4.30
CA GLY A 70 21.56 4.72 3.54
C GLY A 70 21.73 3.44 4.37
N ALA A 71 22.69 3.41 5.32
CA ALA A 71 22.93 2.24 6.16
C ALA A 71 21.75 1.94 7.10
N ALA A 72 21.01 2.98 7.52
CA ALA A 72 19.83 2.84 8.36
C ALA A 72 18.57 2.36 7.60
N ARG A 73 18.64 2.18 6.28
CA ARG A 73 17.49 1.75 5.48
C ARG A 73 17.16 0.28 5.76
N ARG A 74 15.86 0.01 5.81
CA ARG A 74 15.32 -1.33 6.11
C ARG A 74 14.58 -1.88 4.89
N ARG A 75 14.24 -3.14 4.94
CA ARG A 75 13.30 -3.73 3.98
C ARG A 75 12.02 -2.91 3.94
N HIS A 76 11.42 -2.83 2.78
CA HIS A 76 10.22 -2.03 2.44
C HIS A 76 10.43 -0.51 2.40
N ASP A 77 11.57 0.03 2.82
CA ASP A 77 11.84 1.45 2.62
C ASP A 77 11.89 1.79 1.14
N LEU A 78 11.29 2.92 0.78
CA LEU A 78 11.49 3.54 -0.52
C LEU A 78 12.85 4.23 -0.55
N VAL A 79 13.59 4.02 -1.62
CA VAL A 79 14.92 4.60 -1.83
C VAL A 79 15.06 5.16 -3.23
N VAL A 80 15.83 6.22 -3.35
CA VAL A 80 16.33 6.71 -4.63
C VAL A 80 17.76 6.23 -4.78
N VAL A 81 18.05 5.56 -5.88
CA VAL A 81 19.38 5.04 -6.20
C VAL A 81 19.78 5.44 -7.63
N ALA A 82 21.09 5.51 -7.88
CA ALA A 82 21.60 5.64 -9.23
C ALA A 82 21.35 4.33 -10.01
N HIS A 83 20.94 4.46 -11.28
CA HIS A 83 20.69 3.31 -12.14
C HIS A 83 22.00 2.56 -12.45
N PRO A 84 22.06 1.23 -12.29
CA PRO A 84 23.32 0.50 -12.39
C PRO A 84 23.90 0.48 -13.80
N ALA A 85 23.06 0.57 -14.84
CA ALA A 85 23.48 0.51 -16.24
C ALA A 85 23.36 1.84 -16.99
N GLU A 86 22.73 2.85 -16.42
CA GLU A 86 22.46 4.13 -17.11
C GLU A 86 23.02 5.31 -16.29
N PRO A 87 24.25 5.74 -16.56
CA PRO A 87 24.88 6.82 -15.80
C PRO A 87 24.06 8.10 -15.81
N GLY A 88 23.87 8.71 -14.62
CA GLY A 88 23.13 9.95 -14.45
C GLY A 88 21.61 9.75 -14.30
N GLN A 89 21.06 8.57 -14.56
CA GLN A 89 19.67 8.26 -14.30
C GLN A 89 19.46 7.84 -12.84
N LEU A 90 18.39 8.32 -12.24
CA LEU A 90 17.95 7.92 -10.92
C LEU A 90 16.69 7.09 -11.02
N MET A 91 16.52 6.16 -10.11
CA MET A 91 15.31 5.38 -9.98
C MET A 91 14.80 5.35 -8.54
N VAL A 92 13.49 5.40 -8.38
CA VAL A 92 12.83 5.12 -7.10
C VAL A 92 12.43 3.66 -7.08
N LYS A 93 12.79 2.96 -6.01
CA LYS A 93 12.45 1.55 -5.81
C LYS A 93 12.25 1.26 -4.32
N ARG A 94 11.72 0.08 -4.03
CA ARG A 94 11.56 -0.44 -2.66
C ARG A 94 12.60 -1.52 -2.38
N ILE A 95 13.19 -1.50 -1.20
CA ILE A 95 14.14 -2.54 -0.77
C ILE A 95 13.36 -3.81 -0.45
N ALA A 96 13.57 -4.87 -1.22
CA ALA A 96 12.98 -6.18 -0.98
C ALA A 96 13.88 -7.08 -0.12
N ALA A 97 15.20 -7.00 -0.33
CA ALA A 97 16.16 -7.72 0.50
C ALA A 97 17.49 -6.96 0.59
N ARG A 98 18.24 -7.22 1.64
CA ARG A 98 19.57 -6.63 1.89
C ARG A 98 20.59 -7.75 2.09
N GLY A 99 21.73 -7.63 1.42
CA GLY A 99 22.81 -8.61 1.57
C GLY A 99 23.49 -8.60 2.95
N ASP A 100 23.36 -7.50 3.69
CA ASP A 100 23.87 -7.37 5.07
C ASP A 100 22.90 -7.93 6.12
N ASP A 101 21.74 -8.43 5.72
CA ASP A 101 20.79 -9.10 6.61
C ASP A 101 21.09 -10.62 6.57
N PRO A 102 21.74 -11.18 7.61
CA PRO A 102 22.18 -12.56 7.58
C PRO A 102 21.02 -13.57 7.55
N ASP A 103 19.86 -13.16 8.03
CA ASP A 103 18.65 -14.01 8.07
C ASP A 103 17.79 -13.89 6.82
N ALA A 104 18.10 -12.93 5.92
CA ALA A 104 17.27 -12.62 4.75
C ALA A 104 18.09 -12.17 3.52
N CYS A 105 19.32 -12.69 3.36
CA CYS A 105 20.16 -12.40 2.19
C CYS A 105 19.84 -13.27 0.96
N TRP A 106 18.96 -14.25 1.09
CA TRP A 106 18.35 -14.97 -0.02
C TRP A 106 16.88 -14.62 -0.15
N LEU A 107 16.39 -14.47 -1.37
CA LEU A 107 14.99 -14.20 -1.63
C LEU A 107 14.42 -15.02 -2.76
N ASP A 108 13.15 -15.29 -2.66
CA ASP A 108 12.30 -15.87 -3.69
C ASP A 108 10.96 -15.14 -3.76
N VAL A 109 10.25 -15.28 -4.85
CA VAL A 109 8.87 -14.80 -5.00
C VAL A 109 7.97 -16.00 -5.25
N ARG A 110 6.98 -16.21 -4.39
CA ARG A 110 6.02 -17.32 -4.50
C ARG A 110 4.62 -16.81 -4.26
N GLN A 111 3.75 -17.00 -5.22
CA GLN A 111 2.33 -16.64 -5.16
C GLN A 111 2.04 -15.16 -4.78
N GLY A 112 2.92 -14.27 -5.14
CA GLY A 112 2.77 -12.84 -4.86
C GLY A 112 3.57 -12.34 -3.66
N ASP A 113 4.13 -13.23 -2.85
CA ASP A 113 4.83 -12.89 -1.61
C ASP A 113 6.34 -13.05 -1.73
N LEU A 114 7.06 -12.31 -0.90
CA LEU A 114 8.48 -12.47 -0.70
C LEU A 114 8.75 -13.60 0.30
N TRP A 115 9.70 -14.44 -0.07
CA TRP A 115 10.25 -15.51 0.75
C TRP A 115 11.72 -15.21 0.98
N LEU A 116 12.12 -15.12 2.22
CA LEU A 116 13.44 -14.66 2.63
C LEU A 116 14.09 -15.70 3.55
N GLY A 117 15.40 -15.79 3.50
CA GLY A 117 16.15 -16.72 4.36
C GLY A 117 17.66 -16.52 4.31
N PRO A 118 18.38 -17.21 5.19
CA PRO A 118 19.84 -17.19 5.23
C PRO A 118 20.47 -17.98 4.07
N ASP A 119 19.73 -18.89 3.47
CA ASP A 119 20.17 -19.68 2.31
C ASP A 119 18.95 -20.09 1.45
N ALA A 120 19.24 -20.66 0.27
CA ALA A 120 18.25 -21.03 -0.73
C ALA A 120 17.26 -22.12 -0.26
N GLN A 121 17.60 -22.92 0.74
CA GLN A 121 16.81 -24.03 1.24
C GLN A 121 15.91 -23.63 2.42
N ARG A 122 16.31 -22.62 3.20
CA ARG A 122 15.64 -22.16 4.42
C ARG A 122 14.93 -20.84 4.20
N LEU A 123 14.15 -20.74 3.15
CA LEU A 123 13.31 -19.57 2.90
C LEU A 123 12.01 -19.66 3.68
N GLN A 124 11.65 -18.57 4.33
CA GLN A 124 10.38 -18.40 5.01
C GLN A 124 9.61 -17.23 4.39
N ARG A 125 8.29 -17.33 4.39
CA ARG A 125 7.45 -16.23 3.96
C ARG A 125 7.70 -15.02 4.86
N GLU A 126 7.95 -13.89 4.24
CA GLU A 126 8.05 -12.64 4.98
C GLU A 126 6.72 -12.32 5.66
N GLN A 127 6.80 -11.79 6.87
CA GLN A 127 5.63 -11.38 7.64
C GLN A 127 5.70 -9.89 7.95
N LYS A 128 4.91 -9.12 7.21
CA LYS A 128 4.83 -7.67 7.39
C LYS A 128 3.97 -7.30 8.60
N ASP A 129 4.34 -6.26 9.32
CA ASP A 129 3.44 -5.63 10.28
C ASP A 129 2.27 -4.95 9.55
N PRO A 130 0.99 -5.19 9.94
CA PRO A 130 -0.16 -4.63 9.24
C PRO A 130 -0.19 -3.10 9.20
N LEU A 131 0.36 -2.42 10.21
CA LEU A 131 0.42 -0.96 10.24
C LEU A 131 1.51 -0.44 9.30
N ALA A 132 2.68 -1.08 9.29
CA ALA A 132 3.76 -0.74 8.36
C ALA A 132 3.37 -1.03 6.91
N ALA A 133 2.59 -2.08 6.66
CA ALA A 133 2.11 -2.47 5.33
C ALA A 133 1.17 -1.44 4.68
N ARG A 134 0.57 -0.52 5.45
CA ARG A 134 -0.31 0.54 4.90
C ARG A 134 0.34 1.36 3.78
N GLY A 135 1.65 1.61 3.86
CA GLY A 135 2.40 2.34 2.84
C GLY A 135 2.68 1.54 1.56
N MET A 136 2.32 0.27 1.53
CA MET A 136 2.58 -0.65 0.40
C MET A 136 1.31 -1.22 -0.22
N ARG A 137 0.18 -1.14 0.49
CA ARG A 137 -1.09 -1.67 0.00
C ARG A 137 -1.56 -0.91 -1.24
N ALA A 138 -2.20 -1.63 -2.15
CA ALA A 138 -2.79 -1.07 -3.35
C ALA A 138 -4.31 -1.02 -3.21
N THR A 139 -4.91 0.16 -3.39
CA THR A 139 -6.36 0.32 -3.41
C THR A 139 -6.94 -0.41 -4.61
N TRP A 140 -7.85 -1.35 -4.34
CA TRP A 140 -8.57 -2.08 -5.36
C TRP A 140 -9.94 -1.45 -5.66
N ALA A 141 -10.63 -0.97 -4.62
CA ALA A 141 -11.90 -0.28 -4.69
C ALA A 141 -12.07 0.69 -3.52
N GLN A 142 -12.78 1.80 -3.71
CA GLN A 142 -13.06 2.75 -2.62
C GLN A 142 -14.31 3.58 -2.88
N ALA A 143 -14.95 4.04 -1.79
CA ALA A 143 -16.01 5.03 -1.82
C ALA A 143 -15.90 5.95 -0.57
N PRO A 144 -15.91 7.30 -0.71
CA PRO A 144 -15.95 8.02 -1.98
C PRO A 144 -14.68 7.80 -2.80
N GLY A 145 -14.80 7.80 -4.13
CA GLY A 145 -13.69 7.55 -5.03
C GLY A 145 -14.09 7.77 -6.48
N SER A 146 -13.19 7.46 -7.39
CA SER A 146 -13.51 7.51 -8.82
C SER A 146 -14.64 6.54 -9.20
N PRO A 147 -15.35 6.77 -10.31
CA PRO A 147 -16.34 5.82 -10.82
C PRO A 147 -15.77 4.40 -10.99
N ALA A 148 -14.53 4.30 -11.47
CA ALA A 148 -13.85 3.01 -11.64
C ALA A 148 -13.61 2.29 -10.30
N ALA A 149 -13.29 3.02 -9.24
CA ALA A 149 -13.13 2.49 -7.90
C ALA A 149 -14.47 2.05 -7.30
N GLN A 150 -15.51 2.88 -7.43
CA GLN A 150 -16.83 2.60 -6.86
C GLN A 150 -17.52 1.41 -7.51
N GLN A 151 -17.39 1.22 -8.82
CA GLN A 151 -17.97 0.10 -9.55
C GLN A 151 -17.50 -1.28 -9.09
N ARG A 152 -16.39 -1.34 -8.37
CA ARG A 152 -15.85 -2.58 -7.80
C ARG A 152 -16.44 -2.92 -6.43
N LEU A 153 -17.23 -2.03 -5.84
CA LEU A 153 -17.89 -2.24 -4.57
C LEU A 153 -19.33 -2.73 -4.75
N ASP A 154 -19.72 -3.65 -3.89
CA ASP A 154 -21.12 -4.04 -3.68
C ASP A 154 -21.58 -3.40 -2.37
N LEU A 155 -22.42 -2.37 -2.48
CA LEU A 155 -22.98 -1.65 -1.34
C LEU A 155 -24.46 -1.99 -1.24
N ARG A 156 -24.86 -2.70 -0.18
CA ARG A 156 -26.26 -3.01 0.10
C ARG A 156 -26.72 -2.19 1.29
N ALA A 157 -27.75 -1.39 1.11
CA ALA A 157 -28.27 -0.54 2.16
C ALA A 157 -28.93 -1.34 3.29
N CYS A 158 -28.73 -0.92 4.52
CA CYS A 158 -29.33 -1.49 5.73
C CYS A 158 -30.82 -1.19 5.89
N ALA A 159 -31.28 -0.16 5.29
CA ALA A 159 -32.65 0.30 5.33
C ALA A 159 -32.90 1.20 4.10
N PRO A 160 -34.12 1.50 3.74
CA PRO A 160 -34.40 2.53 2.74
C PRO A 160 -33.95 3.90 3.29
N GLY A 161 -32.71 4.22 3.14
CA GLY A 161 -32.12 5.47 3.60
C GLY A 161 -30.62 5.49 3.31
N THR A 162 -30.25 6.41 2.56
CA THR A 162 -28.96 7.04 2.26
C THR A 162 -27.75 6.61 3.08
N PHE A 163 -26.72 6.05 2.42
CA PHE A 163 -25.35 6.23 2.84
C PHE A 163 -25.02 7.72 2.71
N ALA A 164 -25.01 8.46 3.81
CA ALA A 164 -24.49 9.81 3.83
C ALA A 164 -22.96 9.71 3.92
N LEU A 165 -22.28 9.86 2.81
CA LEU A 165 -20.84 10.10 2.81
C LEU A 165 -20.58 11.51 3.36
N ALA A 166 -19.66 11.62 4.31
CA ALA A 166 -19.23 12.92 4.84
C ALA A 166 -18.71 13.78 3.67
N GLY A 167 -19.42 14.87 3.35
CA GLY A 167 -19.10 15.73 2.21
C GLY A 167 -20.29 16.08 1.32
N GLY A 168 -21.50 15.61 1.67
CA GLY A 168 -22.75 16.04 1.00
C GLY A 168 -23.02 15.43 -0.39
N ALA A 169 -22.19 14.53 -0.87
CA ALA A 169 -22.51 13.74 -2.05
C ALA A 169 -23.28 12.48 -1.62
N ALA A 170 -24.60 12.50 -1.80
CA ALA A 170 -25.38 11.27 -1.76
C ALA A 170 -24.91 10.40 -2.91
N VAL A 171 -24.24 9.30 -2.61
CA VAL A 171 -24.03 8.24 -3.61
C VAL A 171 -25.38 7.56 -3.75
N GLU A 172 -26.12 7.97 -4.78
CA GLU A 172 -27.24 7.21 -5.23
C GLU A 172 -26.69 5.89 -5.79
N VAL A 173 -26.71 4.86 -4.93
CA VAL A 173 -26.37 3.50 -5.36
C VAL A 173 -27.42 3.14 -6.40
N ALA A 174 -27.05 3.26 -7.66
CA ALA A 174 -27.89 2.84 -8.74
C ALA A 174 -28.31 1.40 -8.44
N ARG A 175 -29.61 1.18 -8.24
CA ARG A 175 -30.24 -0.13 -8.06
C ARG A 175 -30.08 -1.02 -9.31
N THR A 176 -29.04 -0.85 -10.07
CA THR A 176 -28.73 -1.71 -11.21
C THR A 176 -28.32 -3.04 -10.62
N ALA A 177 -29.29 -3.92 -10.58
CA ALA A 177 -29.17 -5.30 -10.18
C ALA A 177 -28.09 -6.01 -10.98
N LEU A 178 -26.85 -5.91 -10.54
CA LEU A 178 -25.88 -6.97 -10.78
C LEU A 178 -26.35 -8.13 -9.92
N ARG A 179 -27.16 -9.01 -10.52
CA ARG A 179 -27.47 -10.31 -9.94
C ARG A 179 -26.13 -10.97 -9.65
N PRO A 180 -25.75 -11.17 -8.40
CA PRO A 180 -24.56 -11.96 -8.11
C PRO A 180 -24.82 -13.35 -8.65
N ALA A 181 -23.96 -13.80 -9.55
CA ALA A 181 -23.95 -15.21 -9.92
C ALA A 181 -23.86 -16.00 -8.61
N ALA A 182 -24.92 -16.76 -8.32
CA ALA A 182 -25.05 -17.74 -7.26
C ALA A 182 -24.18 -17.46 -6.01
N ARG A 183 -24.50 -16.43 -5.24
CA ARG A 183 -24.05 -16.39 -3.86
C ARG A 183 -24.70 -17.58 -3.16
N GLN A 184 -23.91 -18.61 -2.86
CA GLN A 184 -24.30 -19.57 -1.82
C GLN A 184 -24.70 -18.74 -0.63
N ALA A 185 -25.90 -18.98 -0.10
CA ALA A 185 -26.46 -18.24 1.03
C ALA A 185 -25.42 -18.29 2.16
N ARG A 186 -24.71 -17.19 2.38
CA ARG A 186 -23.77 -17.06 3.47
C ARG A 186 -24.58 -17.13 4.75
N ARG A 187 -24.07 -17.88 5.72
CA ARG A 187 -24.73 -18.05 6.99
C ARG A 187 -23.84 -17.56 8.13
N LEU A 188 -24.46 -16.98 9.14
CA LEU A 188 -23.82 -16.73 10.41
C LEU A 188 -23.54 -18.06 11.14
N ARG A 189 -22.76 -17.99 12.22
CA ARG A 189 -22.41 -19.16 13.05
C ARG A 189 -23.62 -19.96 13.53
N ASP A 190 -24.72 -19.31 13.85
CA ASP A 190 -25.98 -19.92 14.27
C ASP A 190 -26.80 -20.51 13.11
N GLY A 191 -26.29 -20.45 11.89
CA GLY A 191 -26.96 -20.92 10.69
C GLY A 191 -27.93 -19.93 10.08
N SER A 192 -28.14 -18.74 10.68
CA SER A 192 -28.98 -17.70 10.13
C SER A 192 -28.37 -17.10 8.84
N PRO A 193 -29.19 -16.65 7.89
CA PRO A 193 -28.68 -15.96 6.72
C PRO A 193 -27.98 -14.67 7.14
N LEU A 194 -26.89 -14.31 6.44
CA LEU A 194 -26.31 -12.98 6.59
C LEU A 194 -27.40 -11.93 6.32
N PRO A 195 -27.44 -10.87 7.14
CA PRO A 195 -28.40 -9.80 6.91
C PRO A 195 -28.27 -9.27 5.47
N ASP A 196 -29.36 -8.79 4.90
CA ASP A 196 -29.40 -8.22 3.55
C ASP A 196 -28.47 -7.02 3.35
N PHE A 197 -27.69 -6.73 4.33
CA PHE A 197 -26.82 -5.64 4.59
C PHE A 197 -25.37 -6.09 4.61
N ALA A 198 -24.68 -5.86 3.53
CA ALA A 198 -23.24 -6.10 3.46
C ALA A 198 -22.57 -5.08 2.52
N ILE A 199 -21.37 -4.70 2.90
CA ILE A 199 -20.46 -3.88 2.10
C ILE A 199 -19.30 -4.77 1.72
N GLY A 200 -18.93 -4.80 0.45
CA GLY A 200 -17.80 -5.64 0.08
C GLY A 200 -17.34 -5.48 -1.35
N ALA A 201 -16.37 -6.28 -1.73
CA ALA A 201 -15.93 -6.40 -3.10
C ALA A 201 -17.06 -7.01 -3.94
N ALA A 202 -17.44 -6.35 -5.02
CA ALA A 202 -18.49 -6.81 -5.94
C ALA A 202 -18.10 -8.11 -6.66
N ARG A 203 -16.81 -8.36 -6.79
CA ARG A 203 -16.21 -9.56 -7.37
C ARG A 203 -14.94 -9.93 -6.60
N PRO A 204 -14.40 -11.14 -6.80
CA PRO A 204 -13.12 -11.51 -6.20
C PRO A 204 -12.01 -10.53 -6.55
N VAL A 205 -11.17 -10.21 -5.55
CA VAL A 205 -10.06 -9.27 -5.68
C VAL A 205 -8.96 -9.90 -6.53
N ASP A 206 -8.45 -9.13 -7.46
CA ASP A 206 -7.34 -9.50 -8.34
C ASP A 206 -6.14 -8.54 -8.15
N ALA A 207 -5.04 -8.78 -8.83
CA ALA A 207 -3.83 -7.97 -8.70
C ALA A 207 -3.92 -6.57 -9.35
N SER A 208 -5.04 -6.24 -10.02
CA SER A 208 -5.28 -4.87 -10.49
C SER A 208 -5.47 -3.89 -9.33
N CYS A 209 -5.33 -2.62 -9.59
CA CYS A 209 -5.52 -1.58 -8.57
C CYS A 209 -6.07 -0.29 -9.18
N ILE A 210 -6.37 0.67 -8.33
CA ILE A 210 -6.66 2.06 -8.71
C ILE A 210 -5.39 2.85 -8.52
N ASP A 211 -4.98 3.60 -9.52
CA ASP A 211 -3.81 4.47 -9.43
C ASP A 211 -4.10 5.76 -8.64
N ALA A 212 -3.07 6.55 -8.44
CA ALA A 212 -3.16 7.81 -7.71
C ALA A 212 -4.05 8.86 -8.41
N THR A 213 -4.42 8.66 -9.66
CA THR A 213 -5.37 9.53 -10.41
C THR A 213 -6.80 9.06 -10.31
N GLY A 214 -7.03 7.88 -9.73
CA GLY A 214 -8.33 7.24 -9.66
C GLY A 214 -8.67 6.40 -10.88
N ALA A 215 -7.74 6.19 -11.80
CA ALA A 215 -7.92 5.32 -12.96
C ALA A 215 -7.66 3.85 -12.59
N ALA A 216 -8.34 2.93 -13.27
CA ALA A 216 -8.14 1.51 -13.06
C ALA A 216 -6.90 1.01 -13.82
N LEU A 217 -5.88 0.61 -13.10
CA LEU A 217 -4.76 -0.14 -13.67
C LEU A 217 -5.17 -1.61 -13.82
N ARG A 218 -5.30 -2.06 -15.06
CA ARG A 218 -5.77 -3.42 -15.36
C ARG A 218 -4.65 -4.47 -15.41
N VAL A 219 -3.41 -4.05 -15.29
CA VAL A 219 -2.27 -4.97 -15.26
C VAL A 219 -2.45 -5.94 -14.09
N GLY A 220 -2.44 -7.22 -14.37
CA GLY A 220 -2.71 -8.27 -13.39
C GLY A 220 -4.19 -8.55 -13.10
N ALA A 221 -5.14 -8.03 -13.91
CA ALA A 221 -6.57 -8.20 -13.67
C ALA A 221 -7.07 -9.65 -13.56
N ASP A 222 -6.35 -10.59 -14.14
CA ASP A 222 -6.69 -12.03 -14.08
C ASP A 222 -5.87 -12.81 -13.05
N VAL A 223 -4.95 -12.15 -12.35
CA VAL A 223 -4.11 -12.78 -11.34
C VAL A 223 -4.81 -12.76 -9.99
N ALA A 224 -4.99 -13.94 -9.39
CA ALA A 224 -5.58 -14.07 -8.07
C ALA A 224 -4.67 -13.47 -6.99
N VAL A 225 -5.25 -12.74 -6.05
CA VAL A 225 -4.57 -12.23 -4.86
C VAL A 225 -5.22 -12.86 -3.63
N GLN A 226 -4.42 -13.22 -2.65
CA GLN A 226 -4.89 -13.85 -1.41
C GLN A 226 -4.90 -12.87 -0.24
N ASP A 227 -3.92 -11.98 -0.19
CA ASP A 227 -3.77 -11.00 0.87
C ASP A 227 -4.57 -9.75 0.52
N VAL A 228 -5.75 -9.70 1.09
CA VAL A 228 -6.75 -8.64 0.85
C VAL A 228 -7.32 -8.15 2.16
N GLY A 229 -7.77 -6.93 2.17
CA GLY A 229 -8.40 -6.34 3.33
C GLY A 229 -9.36 -5.23 2.99
N MET A 230 -9.99 -4.71 4.03
CA MET A 230 -10.92 -3.60 3.94
C MET A 230 -10.68 -2.61 5.08
N ALA A 231 -10.81 -1.33 4.78
CA ALA A 231 -10.87 -0.26 5.75
C ALA A 231 -12.26 0.37 5.71
N LEU A 232 -12.85 0.58 6.87
CA LEU A 232 -14.14 1.22 7.07
C LEU A 232 -13.98 2.39 8.00
N ALA A 233 -14.32 3.61 7.55
CA ALA A 233 -14.50 4.74 8.45
C ALA A 233 -15.99 5.06 8.59
N PHE A 234 -16.46 5.25 9.81
CA PHE A 234 -17.86 5.46 10.11
C PHE A 234 -18.05 6.46 11.25
N ALA A 235 -19.19 7.16 11.24
CA ALA A 235 -19.57 8.11 12.29
C ALA A 235 -20.34 7.42 13.42
N ARG A 236 -21.10 6.37 13.10
CA ARG A 236 -21.92 5.62 14.07
C ARG A 236 -21.99 4.16 13.69
N LEU A 237 -21.90 3.31 14.71
CA LEU A 237 -22.13 1.87 14.64
C LEU A 237 -23.15 1.46 15.70
N ARG A 238 -24.19 0.72 15.32
CA ARG A 238 -25.12 0.01 16.21
C ARG A 238 -25.18 -1.44 15.79
N GLY A 239 -25.17 -2.34 16.74
CA GLY A 239 -25.14 -3.78 16.51
C GLY A 239 -23.73 -4.35 16.45
N ASP A 240 -23.63 -5.61 16.14
CA ASP A 240 -22.38 -6.33 15.99
C ASP A 240 -21.82 -6.15 14.58
N LEU A 241 -20.50 -5.94 14.46
CA LEU A 241 -19.83 -5.78 13.17
C LEU A 241 -19.15 -7.10 12.78
N LEU A 242 -19.50 -7.63 11.63
CA LEU A 242 -18.94 -8.83 11.03
C LEU A 242 -18.01 -8.43 9.88
N LEU A 243 -16.74 -8.80 9.98
CA LEU A 243 -15.71 -8.41 9.05
C LEU A 243 -15.06 -9.68 8.50
N SER A 244 -15.28 -9.99 7.24
CA SER A 244 -14.95 -11.30 6.70
C SER A 244 -14.05 -11.25 5.48
N VAL A 245 -13.14 -12.22 5.42
CA VAL A 245 -12.34 -12.55 4.24
C VAL A 245 -12.60 -14.01 3.87
N GLU A 246 -13.00 -14.24 2.63
CA GLU A 246 -13.14 -15.57 2.05
C GLU A 246 -11.95 -15.84 1.15
N THR A 247 -11.23 -16.90 1.38
CA THR A 247 -10.06 -17.26 0.59
C THR A 247 -9.82 -18.77 0.64
N ARG A 248 -9.41 -19.35 -0.48
CA ARG A 248 -9.00 -20.76 -0.61
C ARG A 248 -9.95 -21.78 0.05
N GLY A 249 -11.25 -21.48 0.05
CA GLY A 249 -12.28 -22.38 0.58
C GLY A 249 -12.55 -22.26 2.07
N GLU A 250 -11.91 -21.31 2.77
CA GLU A 250 -12.19 -20.97 4.16
C GLU A 250 -12.72 -19.55 4.30
N THR A 251 -13.47 -19.29 5.35
CA THR A 251 -13.97 -17.95 5.71
C THR A 251 -13.44 -17.57 7.07
N LEU A 252 -12.72 -16.46 7.13
CA LEU A 252 -12.25 -15.84 8.36
C LEU A 252 -13.13 -14.63 8.67
N THR A 253 -13.75 -14.61 9.86
CA THR A 253 -14.63 -13.53 10.26
C THR A 253 -14.25 -12.97 11.63
N TRP A 254 -13.93 -11.68 11.67
CA TRP A 254 -13.84 -10.93 12.90
C TRP A 254 -15.25 -10.53 13.34
N HIS A 255 -15.74 -11.11 14.41
CA HIS A 255 -17.01 -10.74 15.05
C HIS A 255 -16.72 -9.72 16.14
N VAL A 256 -16.92 -8.45 15.83
CA VAL A 256 -16.75 -7.35 16.77
C VAL A 256 -18.06 -7.10 17.49
N GLN A 257 -18.05 -7.21 18.80
CA GLN A 257 -19.20 -7.08 19.70
C GLN A 257 -19.03 -5.85 20.60
N PRO A 258 -19.47 -4.65 20.16
CA PRO A 258 -19.28 -3.41 20.92
C PRO A 258 -19.88 -3.45 22.32
N ALA A 259 -21.07 -4.04 22.47
CA ALA A 259 -21.75 -4.19 23.75
C ALA A 259 -21.02 -5.09 24.74
N ALA A 260 -20.32 -6.11 24.25
CA ALA A 260 -19.52 -7.03 25.05
C ALA A 260 -18.08 -6.58 25.23
N ALA A 261 -17.67 -5.46 24.61
CA ALA A 261 -16.29 -4.97 24.53
C ALA A 261 -15.31 -6.09 24.13
N ALA A 262 -15.66 -6.87 23.12
CA ALA A 262 -14.91 -8.05 22.69
C ALA A 262 -14.92 -8.21 21.17
N VAL A 263 -13.90 -8.91 20.68
CA VAL A 263 -13.85 -9.41 19.31
C VAL A 263 -13.46 -10.88 19.33
N THR A 264 -14.09 -11.66 18.47
CA THR A 264 -13.78 -13.09 18.26
C THR A 264 -13.46 -13.31 16.80
N LEU A 265 -12.34 -13.97 16.51
CA LEU A 265 -12.05 -14.47 15.17
C LEU A 265 -12.69 -15.85 15.03
N TRP A 266 -13.50 -16.02 13.98
CA TRP A 266 -14.04 -17.29 13.55
C TRP A 266 -13.34 -17.78 12.30
N ARG A 267 -13.17 -19.09 12.19
CA ARG A 267 -12.80 -19.78 10.95
C ARG A 267 -13.94 -20.75 10.61
N ASP A 268 -14.57 -20.54 9.48
CA ASP A 268 -15.73 -21.33 9.02
C ASP A 268 -16.83 -21.44 10.10
N GLY A 269 -17.06 -20.34 10.84
CA GLY A 269 -18.03 -20.26 11.91
C GLY A 269 -17.57 -20.83 13.26
N VAL A 270 -16.34 -21.33 13.38
CA VAL A 270 -15.77 -21.86 14.64
C VAL A 270 -14.86 -20.82 15.28
N ASP A 271 -14.98 -20.65 16.61
CA ASP A 271 -14.12 -19.75 17.39
C ASP A 271 -12.66 -20.19 17.30
N VAL A 272 -11.80 -19.29 16.86
CA VAL A 272 -10.35 -19.49 16.84
C VAL A 272 -9.71 -18.79 18.03
N GLN A 273 -10.05 -17.52 18.24
CA GLN A 273 -9.44 -16.70 19.27
C GLN A 273 -10.33 -15.51 19.63
N ARG A 274 -10.27 -15.08 20.90
CA ARG A 274 -11.02 -13.92 21.40
C ARG A 274 -10.10 -12.94 22.09
N TRP A 275 -10.38 -11.64 21.90
CA TRP A 275 -9.66 -10.53 22.52
C TRP A 275 -10.62 -9.55 23.15
N PRO A 276 -10.22 -8.86 24.24
CA PRO A 276 -10.91 -7.68 24.70
C PRO A 276 -10.72 -6.56 23.68
N LEU A 277 -11.80 -5.91 23.28
CA LEU A 277 -11.77 -4.81 22.33
C LEU A 277 -12.84 -3.77 22.71
N PRO A 278 -12.46 -2.56 23.15
CA PRO A 278 -13.41 -1.46 23.28
C PRO A 278 -14.14 -1.21 21.97
N ALA A 279 -15.37 -0.71 22.06
CA ALA A 279 -16.16 -0.39 20.86
C ALA A 279 -15.37 0.53 19.91
N PRO A 280 -15.21 0.14 18.62
CA PRO A 280 -14.57 1.01 17.65
C PRO A 280 -15.36 2.31 17.47
N ARG A 281 -14.66 3.43 17.30
CA ARG A 281 -15.29 4.77 17.29
C ARG A 281 -15.30 5.44 15.92
N GLY A 282 -14.52 4.97 14.98
CA GLY A 282 -14.43 5.67 13.70
C GLY A 282 -13.73 4.91 12.57
N LEU A 283 -12.71 4.13 12.86
CA LEU A 283 -11.93 3.42 11.84
C LEU A 283 -11.68 1.97 12.23
N VAL A 284 -11.97 1.07 11.32
CA VAL A 284 -11.63 -0.35 11.42
C VAL A 284 -10.97 -0.79 10.12
N GLU A 285 -9.84 -1.46 10.23
CA GLU A 285 -9.15 -2.12 9.12
C GLU A 285 -8.95 -3.58 9.45
N PHE A 286 -9.25 -4.46 8.50
CA PHE A 286 -9.12 -5.89 8.68
C PHE A 286 -8.74 -6.57 7.37
N GLY A 287 -8.24 -7.78 7.46
CA GLY A 287 -7.92 -8.54 6.27
C GLY A 287 -7.01 -9.72 6.53
N LEU A 288 -6.40 -10.17 5.44
CA LEU A 288 -5.27 -11.10 5.42
C LEU A 288 -4.02 -10.36 4.97
N LEU A 289 -2.91 -10.66 5.61
CA LEU A 289 -1.58 -10.17 5.26
C LEU A 289 -0.57 -11.27 5.58
N ASP A 290 0.13 -11.76 4.56
CA ASP A 290 1.13 -12.82 4.69
C ASP A 290 0.56 -14.06 5.43
N ASP A 291 -0.65 -14.52 5.06
CA ASP A 291 -1.42 -15.59 5.69
C ASP A 291 -1.83 -15.35 7.15
N ARG A 292 -1.78 -14.13 7.64
CA ARG A 292 -2.26 -13.78 8.97
C ARG A 292 -3.53 -12.94 8.89
N ALA A 293 -4.56 -13.34 9.63
CA ALA A 293 -5.72 -12.50 9.84
C ALA A 293 -5.35 -11.34 10.76
N PHE A 294 -5.69 -10.12 10.38
CA PHE A 294 -5.44 -8.94 11.20
C PHE A 294 -6.69 -8.08 11.37
N LEU A 295 -6.75 -7.37 12.49
CA LEU A 295 -7.73 -6.34 12.79
C LEU A 295 -7.04 -5.16 13.46
N VAL A 296 -7.24 -3.96 12.93
CA VAL A 296 -6.82 -2.69 13.52
C VAL A 296 -8.05 -1.83 13.76
N CYS A 297 -8.18 -1.28 14.94
CA CYS A 297 -9.22 -0.31 15.27
C CYS A 297 -8.59 1.04 15.61
N ASP A 298 -9.35 2.12 15.42
CA ASP A 298 -8.94 3.47 15.77
C ASP A 298 -8.45 3.57 17.23
N GLY A 299 -7.39 4.33 17.43
CA GLY A 299 -6.74 4.52 18.73
C GLY A 299 -5.82 3.40 19.19
N ARG A 300 -5.73 2.28 18.47
CA ARG A 300 -4.73 1.23 18.74
C ARG A 300 -3.42 1.52 18.01
N ARG A 301 -2.31 1.21 18.69
CA ARG A 301 -0.96 1.28 18.11
C ARG A 301 -0.47 -0.06 17.58
N ASP A 302 -1.25 -1.11 17.78
CA ASP A 302 -0.95 -2.48 17.41
C ASP A 302 -2.16 -3.13 16.73
N ALA A 303 -1.92 -4.07 15.85
CA ALA A 303 -2.93 -4.90 15.24
C ALA A 303 -3.20 -6.13 16.12
N LEU A 304 -4.47 -6.57 16.16
CA LEU A 304 -4.80 -7.92 16.61
C LEU A 304 -4.48 -8.87 15.46
N VAL A 305 -3.60 -9.84 15.69
CA VAL A 305 -3.15 -10.76 14.64
C VAL A 305 -3.33 -12.20 15.08
N ALA A 306 -3.84 -13.03 14.19
CA ALA A 306 -3.92 -14.48 14.38
C ALA A 306 -3.40 -15.18 13.13
N HIS A 307 -2.77 -16.33 13.30
CA HIS A 307 -2.36 -17.16 12.17
C HIS A 307 -3.59 -17.73 11.47
N ALA A 308 -3.74 -17.44 10.20
CA ALA A 308 -4.85 -17.93 9.40
C ALA A 308 -4.60 -19.35 8.90
N ARG A 309 -3.33 -19.77 8.75
CA ARG A 309 -2.96 -21.03 8.15
C ARG A 309 -1.84 -21.74 8.88
N ASP A 310 -1.62 -22.99 8.46
CA ASP A 310 -0.47 -23.79 8.87
C ASP A 310 0.82 -23.05 8.43
N PRO A 311 1.69 -22.69 9.37
CA PRO A 311 2.99 -22.07 9.06
C PRO A 311 3.87 -22.94 8.17
N ALA A 312 3.65 -24.24 8.11
CA ALA A 312 4.38 -25.17 7.24
C ALA A 312 3.93 -25.13 5.76
N TRP A 313 2.86 -24.39 5.44
CA TRP A 313 2.42 -24.28 4.06
C TRP A 313 3.48 -23.56 3.22
N ASN A 314 4.06 -24.30 2.29
CA ASN A 314 5.15 -23.83 1.41
C ASN A 314 4.74 -24.06 -0.05
N PRO A 315 4.23 -23.06 -0.76
CA PRO A 315 3.82 -23.20 -2.14
C PRO A 315 5.01 -23.50 -3.04
N PRO A 316 4.82 -24.28 -4.11
CA PRO A 316 5.89 -24.58 -5.05
C PRO A 316 6.44 -23.29 -5.67
N PRO A 317 7.77 -23.21 -5.86
CA PRO A 317 8.41 -22.06 -6.49
C PRO A 317 7.82 -21.76 -7.87
N GLY A 318 7.52 -20.48 -8.14
CA GLY A 318 7.05 -20.02 -9.46
C GLY A 318 5.60 -20.38 -9.79
N ALA A 319 4.87 -21.03 -8.90
CA ALA A 319 3.43 -21.23 -9.09
C ALA A 319 2.71 -19.89 -9.08
N LEU A 320 1.92 -19.64 -10.12
CA LEU A 320 0.90 -18.60 -10.09
C LEU A 320 -0.04 -18.88 -8.92
N PRO A 321 -0.63 -17.85 -8.32
CA PRO A 321 -1.73 -18.04 -7.38
C PRO A 321 -2.88 -18.75 -8.10
N ASN A 322 -2.84 -20.06 -8.13
CA ASN A 322 -3.89 -20.92 -8.64
C ASN A 322 -4.81 -21.28 -7.49
N GLY A 323 -5.86 -20.55 -7.30
CA GLY A 323 -6.81 -20.82 -6.23
C GLY A 323 -8.04 -19.94 -6.33
N PRO A 324 -9.06 -20.21 -5.53
CA PRO A 324 -10.19 -19.29 -5.44
C PRO A 324 -9.68 -17.92 -5.03
N ARG A 325 -10.11 -16.91 -5.76
CA ARG A 325 -9.78 -15.51 -5.51
C ARG A 325 -10.41 -15.09 -4.18
N ALA A 326 -9.72 -14.24 -3.43
CA ALA A 326 -10.24 -13.75 -2.18
C ALA A 326 -11.43 -12.79 -2.37
N LEU A 327 -12.38 -12.86 -1.45
CA LEU A 327 -13.47 -11.90 -1.29
C LEU A 327 -13.38 -11.28 0.09
N VAL A 328 -13.66 -9.99 0.19
CA VAL A 328 -13.72 -9.28 1.46
C VAL A 328 -15.05 -8.56 1.58
N TRP A 329 -15.67 -8.62 2.75
CA TRP A 329 -16.93 -7.97 3.02
C TRP A 329 -17.10 -7.65 4.52
N ALA A 330 -17.98 -6.69 4.82
CA ALA A 330 -18.39 -6.31 6.15
C ALA A 330 -19.92 -6.28 6.23
N ALA A 331 -20.47 -6.64 7.37
CA ALA A 331 -21.91 -6.57 7.65
C ALA A 331 -22.14 -6.12 9.09
N VAL A 332 -23.31 -5.57 9.36
CA VAL A 332 -23.77 -5.26 10.74
C VAL A 332 -24.99 -6.10 11.07
N ALA A 333 -24.98 -6.72 12.24
CA ALA A 333 -26.03 -7.60 12.72
C ALA A 333 -26.66 -7.06 14.01
N GLY A 334 -27.94 -7.30 14.20
CA GLY A 334 -28.73 -6.91 15.36
C GLY A 334 -30.06 -6.28 14.95
N ASP A 335 -31.04 -6.25 15.87
CA ASP A 335 -32.40 -5.77 15.57
C ASP A 335 -32.44 -4.29 15.19
N ASP A 336 -31.54 -3.47 15.78
CA ASP A 336 -31.37 -2.05 15.50
C ASP A 336 -30.06 -1.75 14.75
N ALA A 337 -29.60 -2.69 13.93
CA ALA A 337 -28.33 -2.58 13.23
C ALA A 337 -28.29 -1.32 12.33
N ALA A 338 -27.23 -0.51 12.48
CA ALA A 338 -27.01 0.67 11.68
C ALA A 338 -25.50 0.98 11.56
N LEU A 339 -25.09 1.46 10.41
CA LEU A 339 -23.73 1.92 10.14
C LEU A 339 -23.77 3.20 9.29
N ASP A 340 -23.37 4.32 9.90
CA ASP A 340 -23.20 5.59 9.17
C ASP A 340 -21.79 5.63 8.58
N LEU A 341 -21.64 5.12 7.38
CA LEU A 341 -20.37 4.94 6.71
C LEU A 341 -19.87 6.25 6.10
N ALA A 342 -18.64 6.63 6.44
CA ALA A 342 -17.97 7.82 5.87
C ALA A 342 -17.00 7.43 4.73
N TYR A 343 -16.41 6.24 4.81
CA TYR A 343 -15.43 5.77 3.85
C TYR A 343 -15.35 4.25 3.86
N VAL A 344 -15.13 3.68 2.70
CA VAL A 344 -14.79 2.26 2.52
C VAL A 344 -13.68 2.12 1.49
N GLU A 345 -12.72 1.30 1.79
CA GLU A 345 -11.66 0.89 0.87
C GLU A 345 -11.50 -0.63 0.91
N VAL A 346 -11.45 -1.24 -0.24
CA VAL A 346 -10.93 -2.59 -0.42
C VAL A 346 -9.52 -2.46 -0.97
N PHE A 347 -8.59 -3.10 -0.33
CA PHE A 347 -7.18 -3.08 -0.72
C PHE A 347 -6.63 -4.49 -0.84
N ARG A 348 -5.54 -4.61 -1.58
CA ARG A 348 -4.67 -5.77 -1.59
C ARG A 348 -3.29 -5.40 -1.07
N ASP A 349 -2.55 -6.38 -0.60
CA ASP A 349 -1.14 -6.19 -0.26
C ASP A 349 -0.27 -5.96 -1.50
N ALA A 350 0.96 -5.51 -1.27
CA ALA A 350 1.98 -5.46 -2.29
C ALA A 350 2.17 -6.86 -2.90
N PHE A 351 2.02 -6.93 -4.21
CA PHE A 351 2.12 -8.18 -4.94
C PHE A 351 3.44 -8.22 -5.69
N ALA A 352 4.26 -9.22 -5.44
CA ALA A 352 5.50 -9.44 -6.15
C ALA A 352 5.34 -10.52 -7.22
N TRP A 353 6.09 -10.39 -8.30
CA TRP A 353 6.09 -11.31 -9.43
C TRP A 353 7.53 -11.64 -9.84
N ARG A 354 7.80 -12.88 -10.21
CA ARG A 354 9.17 -13.28 -10.60
C ARG A 354 9.61 -12.65 -11.92
N ASP A 355 8.70 -12.65 -12.90
CA ASP A 355 9.00 -12.16 -14.25
C ASP A 355 8.44 -10.74 -14.38
N PRO A 356 9.30 -9.74 -14.49
CA PRO A 356 8.91 -8.34 -14.34
C PRO A 356 8.07 -7.78 -15.49
N ILE A 357 8.10 -8.42 -16.65
CA ILE A 357 7.27 -8.05 -17.80
C ILE A 357 6.71 -9.32 -18.40
N LEU A 358 5.39 -9.38 -18.58
CA LEU A 358 4.74 -10.48 -19.28
C LEU A 358 5.40 -10.70 -20.66
N GLY A 359 6.12 -11.79 -20.81
CA GLY A 359 6.79 -12.19 -22.06
C GLY A 359 8.23 -11.75 -22.23
N MET A 360 8.85 -11.02 -21.30
CA MET A 360 10.31 -10.82 -21.28
C MET A 360 10.94 -11.70 -20.21
N PRO A 361 11.82 -12.63 -20.58
CA PRO A 361 12.57 -13.39 -19.59
C PRO A 361 13.42 -12.42 -18.76
N GLY A 362 13.28 -12.46 -17.44
CA GLY A 362 14.23 -11.82 -16.54
C GLY A 362 15.63 -12.32 -16.83
N GLN A 363 16.65 -11.56 -16.43
CA GLN A 363 18.03 -11.99 -16.64
C GLN A 363 18.26 -13.42 -16.16
N ALA A 364 19.01 -14.19 -16.92
CA ALA A 364 19.39 -15.56 -16.67
C ALA A 364 20.09 -15.71 -15.31
N GLY A 365 19.33 -16.09 -14.30
CA GLY A 365 19.77 -16.45 -12.97
C GLY A 365 18.56 -17.04 -12.28
N GLY A 366 18.64 -18.33 -11.93
CA GLY A 366 17.54 -19.04 -11.29
C GLY A 366 17.07 -18.35 -9.98
N TRP A 367 15.84 -18.57 -9.65
CA TRP A 367 15.32 -18.33 -8.31
C TRP A 367 15.57 -19.58 -7.44
N PRO A 368 15.83 -19.44 -6.14
CA PRO A 368 15.94 -18.18 -5.37
C PRO A 368 17.22 -17.39 -5.67
N ARG A 369 17.21 -16.08 -5.35
CA ARG A 369 18.31 -15.14 -5.61
C ARG A 369 19.11 -14.84 -4.35
N HIS A 370 20.44 -14.85 -4.47
CA HIS A 370 21.34 -14.35 -3.42
C HIS A 370 21.58 -12.85 -3.59
N VAL A 371 21.53 -12.11 -2.48
CA VAL A 371 21.93 -10.71 -2.41
C VAL A 371 23.28 -10.62 -1.71
N PRO A 372 24.35 -10.23 -2.40
CA PRO A 372 25.68 -10.10 -1.80
C PRO A 372 25.71 -9.01 -0.73
N ALA A 373 26.62 -9.15 0.23
CA ALA A 373 26.87 -8.12 1.25
C ALA A 373 27.14 -6.75 0.61
N GLY A 374 26.63 -5.69 1.20
CA GLY A 374 26.72 -4.32 0.67
C GLY A 374 25.85 -4.07 -0.55
N GLN A 375 24.93 -4.97 -0.90
CA GLN A 375 23.98 -4.79 -1.99
C GLN A 375 22.53 -4.91 -1.53
N TRP A 376 21.63 -4.32 -2.32
CA TRP A 376 20.19 -4.39 -2.12
C TRP A 376 19.50 -4.99 -3.32
N PHE A 377 18.51 -5.82 -3.08
CA PHE A 377 17.56 -6.26 -4.11
C PHE A 377 16.36 -5.32 -4.09
N LEU A 378 16.15 -4.61 -5.17
CA LEU A 378 15.16 -3.54 -5.29
C LEU A 378 14.02 -3.99 -6.19
N LEU A 379 12.78 -3.71 -5.77
CA LEU A 379 11.58 -3.95 -6.56
C LEU A 379 10.79 -2.65 -6.77
N GLY A 380 10.10 -2.56 -7.90
CA GLY A 380 9.03 -1.59 -8.08
C GLY A 380 7.72 -2.07 -7.49
N ASP A 381 6.86 -1.15 -7.07
CA ASP A 381 5.53 -1.46 -6.54
C ASP A 381 4.58 -1.94 -7.65
N SER A 382 4.85 -1.58 -8.92
CA SER A 382 4.19 -2.18 -10.09
C SER A 382 4.80 -3.54 -10.41
N ALA A 383 4.18 -4.60 -9.93
CA ALA A 383 4.71 -5.95 -10.02
C ALA A 383 5.00 -6.42 -11.46
N PHE A 384 4.20 -5.95 -12.43
CA PHE A 384 4.22 -6.41 -13.82
C PHE A 384 4.88 -5.42 -14.79
N ASP A 385 5.15 -4.18 -14.36
CA ASP A 385 5.66 -3.11 -15.21
C ASP A 385 6.78 -2.32 -14.50
N SER A 386 7.76 -3.03 -13.97
CA SER A 386 8.89 -2.42 -13.32
C SER A 386 10.20 -2.99 -13.82
N HIS A 387 11.08 -2.12 -14.31
CA HIS A 387 12.48 -2.45 -14.57
C HIS A 387 13.26 -2.28 -13.25
N ASP A 388 13.67 -3.40 -12.64
CA ASP A 388 14.24 -3.45 -11.31
C ASP A 388 15.23 -4.62 -11.14
N SER A 389 15.60 -4.98 -9.90
CA SER A 389 16.61 -6.02 -9.65
C SER A 389 16.25 -7.40 -10.20
N ARG A 390 15.02 -7.63 -10.60
CA ARG A 390 14.65 -8.86 -11.35
C ARG A 390 15.33 -8.90 -12.71
N HIS A 391 15.61 -7.72 -13.31
CA HIS A 391 16.29 -7.58 -14.60
C HIS A 391 17.81 -7.45 -14.46
N PHE A 392 18.27 -6.49 -13.66
CA PHE A 392 19.68 -6.11 -13.61
C PHE A 392 20.43 -6.69 -12.38
N GLY A 393 19.74 -7.43 -11.52
CA GLY A 393 20.34 -8.00 -10.31
C GLY A 393 20.40 -7.02 -9.13
N PRO A 394 21.05 -7.43 -8.03
CA PRO A 394 21.23 -6.59 -6.86
C PRO A 394 22.06 -5.32 -7.17
N VAL A 395 21.76 -4.24 -6.49
CA VAL A 395 22.37 -2.92 -6.68
C VAL A 395 23.25 -2.58 -5.49
N PRO A 396 24.48 -2.05 -5.68
CA PRO A 396 25.33 -1.64 -4.58
C PRO A 396 24.62 -0.62 -3.67
N ALA A 397 24.66 -0.81 -2.35
CA ALA A 397 24.13 0.14 -1.39
C ALA A 397 24.79 1.54 -1.51
N ALA A 398 26.03 1.58 -2.02
CA ALA A 398 26.75 2.82 -2.31
C ALA A 398 26.11 3.66 -3.42
N SER A 399 25.20 3.10 -4.24
CA SER A 399 24.44 3.87 -5.24
C SER A 399 23.26 4.65 -4.66
N PHE A 400 23.05 4.57 -3.34
CA PHE A 400 22.01 5.32 -2.63
C PHE A 400 22.19 6.82 -2.77
N VAL A 401 21.11 7.51 -3.11
CA VAL A 401 21.07 8.96 -3.30
C VAL A 401 20.24 9.65 -2.22
N GLY A 402 19.15 9.02 -1.76
CA GLY A 402 18.30 9.62 -0.74
C GLY A 402 16.98 8.88 -0.56
N VAL A 403 16.13 9.43 0.28
CA VAL A 403 14.82 8.87 0.62
C VAL A 403 13.71 9.78 0.10
N PRO A 404 12.73 9.26 -0.63
CA PRO A 404 11.54 10.02 -0.97
C PRO A 404 10.70 10.24 0.30
N ARG A 405 10.42 11.50 0.65
CA ARG A 405 9.67 11.87 1.85
C ARG A 405 8.24 12.27 1.57
N GLY A 406 7.97 12.85 0.42
CA GLY A 406 6.64 13.31 0.10
C GLY A 406 6.48 13.65 -1.38
N VAL A 407 5.26 13.56 -1.84
CA VAL A 407 4.80 14.07 -3.12
C VAL A 407 4.46 15.53 -2.93
N LEU A 408 5.15 16.42 -3.63
CA LEU A 408 4.96 17.86 -3.60
C LEU A 408 4.00 18.36 -4.69
N GLY A 409 3.81 17.58 -5.73
CA GLY A 409 2.98 17.96 -6.87
C GLY A 409 2.53 16.75 -7.69
N PRO A 410 1.38 16.89 -8.39
CA PRO A 410 0.43 18.00 -8.32
C PRO A 410 -0.26 18.10 -6.96
N TRP A 411 -0.79 19.27 -6.62
CA TRP A 411 -1.40 19.52 -5.30
C TRP A 411 -2.51 18.53 -4.95
N SER A 412 -3.26 18.04 -5.93
CA SER A 412 -4.31 17.04 -5.74
C SER A 412 -3.80 15.69 -5.23
N ARG A 413 -2.50 15.42 -5.36
CA ARG A 413 -1.84 14.19 -4.92
C ARG A 413 -0.77 14.42 -3.85
N ALA A 414 -0.64 15.67 -3.34
CA ALA A 414 0.33 16.00 -2.31
C ALA A 414 0.12 15.17 -1.04
N ARG A 415 1.15 14.44 -0.61
CA ARG A 415 1.11 13.56 0.57
C ARG A 415 2.51 13.20 1.03
N TRP A 416 2.61 12.74 2.26
CA TRP A 416 3.83 12.08 2.74
C TRP A 416 3.93 10.67 2.14
N VAL A 417 5.15 10.23 1.80
CA VAL A 417 5.47 8.87 1.34
C VAL A 417 6.62 8.34 2.20
N GLY A 418 6.42 7.16 2.72
CA GLY A 418 7.37 6.54 3.64
C GLY A 418 6.83 6.44 5.07
N PRO A 419 7.51 5.64 5.90
CA PRO A 419 7.13 5.43 7.28
C PRO A 419 7.25 6.69 8.10
#